data_9bb923b7222047f8e38ab42b28a5adc9
#
_entry.id   9bb923b7222047f8e38ab42b28a5adc9
#
_cell.length_a   1.000
_cell.length_b   1.000
_cell.length_c   1.000
_cell.angle_alpha   90.00
_cell.angle_beta   90.00
_cell.angle_gamma   90.00
#
_symmetry.space_group_name_H-M   'P 1'
#
loop_
_entity.id
_entity.type
_entity.pdbx_description
1 polymer ?
#
loop_
_entity_poly.entity_id
_entity_poly.type
_entity_poly.pdbx_seq_one_letter_code
_entity_poly.pdbx_strand_id
1 'polypeptide(L)'
;MRAGSWMIAAAGAAVIAMPSAATAQRVVRLDVPRDLKVVSYFPANAGWTEMWTNWQPDRIDADLGRLASLHANTVRAIIEPDLFGYPHPAALYASRLRQFVALAAAHGLHVQLTLFDWWYRWEDLAGSRTWARELLAPYVDDPRIAFVEVRNEVLPKPQVVRWLRTMVPFVRGVLGGGTPVTVSVAGRDPAARLARLVRRMRGIRPDFWDVHEFGGGAELMDHALERAVAAATTPVWVGETGYPSTTADSGYGGVPLTDSAQEAAQAHFLATASWAAHAAGLPPIGIWALDDLVPAAVPDRSVTTLDPELHFGLYRTDGTAKPAAAVVRAAFTRGVAPRSFNGGFEQAVTDESGAAVPAEWSMNGNASFADDSGTRHDGAASAKVTLHDAAGPASLSVVPPNGAVRFGTAVAVHAWAERAAGAGAAFIVVEWRSDHDRLIAGNASPPLSATGAWQQLSVTARAPRRAAYVRIDLVVRGTTAPVWFDSVSFRR
;
A
#
# COMPACT_ATOMS: atom_id res chain seq x y z
N MET A 1 19.50 -68.27 55.16
CA MET A 1 19.04 -67.00 55.76
C MET A 1 19.77 -65.86 55.09
N ARG A 2 19.20 -65.20 54.12
CA ARG A 2 19.71 -63.96 53.52
C ARG A 2 18.55 -62.96 53.46
N ALA A 3 18.72 -61.86 54.16
CA ALA A 3 17.77 -60.75 54.20
C ALA A 3 17.92 -59.93 52.90
N GLY A 4 16.82 -59.70 52.20
CA GLY A 4 16.76 -58.81 51.04
C GLY A 4 16.37 -57.42 51.48
N SER A 5 17.22 -56.42 51.16
CA SER A 5 16.95 -55.00 51.35
C SER A 5 16.18 -54.47 50.18
N TRP A 6 15.02 -53.85 50.48
CA TRP A 6 14.24 -53.09 49.49
C TRP A 6 14.70 -51.61 49.52
N MET A 7 15.24 -51.13 48.40
CA MET A 7 15.49 -49.71 48.20
C MET A 7 14.20 -49.05 47.66
N ILE A 8 13.71 -48.08 48.40
CA ILE A 8 12.64 -47.19 47.97
C ILE A 8 13.27 -46.06 47.15
N ALA A 9 12.97 -46.01 45.86
CA ALA A 9 13.33 -44.88 45.01
C ALA A 9 12.38 -43.73 45.23
N ALA A 10 12.87 -42.61 45.80
CA ALA A 10 12.15 -41.37 45.90
C ALA A 10 12.11 -40.70 44.52
N ALA A 11 10.91 -40.57 43.94
CA ALA A 11 10.65 -39.79 42.75
C ALA A 11 10.67 -38.29 43.14
N GLY A 12 11.73 -37.61 42.74
CA GLY A 12 11.78 -36.14 42.85
C GLY A 12 10.84 -35.50 41.83
N ALA A 13 9.80 -34.83 42.34
CA ALA A 13 8.98 -33.97 41.49
C ALA A 13 9.76 -32.74 41.09
N ALA A 14 10.13 -32.65 39.80
CA ALA A 14 10.66 -31.43 39.23
C ALA A 14 9.54 -30.37 39.18
N VAL A 15 9.63 -29.39 40.05
CA VAL A 15 8.81 -28.17 39.98
C VAL A 15 9.30 -27.39 38.76
N ILE A 16 8.55 -27.46 37.67
CA ILE A 16 8.75 -26.58 36.52
C ILE A 16 8.30 -25.19 37.01
N ALA A 17 9.29 -24.31 37.22
CA ALA A 17 9.04 -22.91 37.49
C ALA A 17 8.35 -22.30 36.26
N MET A 18 7.06 -21.98 36.39
CA MET A 18 6.39 -21.16 35.41
C MET A 18 7.12 -19.80 35.34
N PRO A 19 7.40 -19.28 34.12
CA PRO A 19 7.95 -17.95 34.02
C PRO A 19 7.00 -16.97 34.73
N SER A 20 7.58 -16.11 35.56
CA SER A 20 6.94 -14.99 36.23
C SER A 20 5.99 -14.29 35.25
N ALA A 21 4.74 -14.09 35.65
CA ALA A 21 3.78 -13.30 34.93
C ALA A 21 4.41 -11.92 34.67
N ALA A 22 4.93 -11.72 33.46
CA ALA A 22 5.24 -10.39 33.00
C ALA A 22 3.95 -9.59 33.21
N THR A 23 4.05 -8.48 33.93
CA THR A 23 2.95 -7.56 34.17
C THR A 23 2.34 -7.26 32.81
N ALA A 24 1.15 -7.82 32.53
CA ALA A 24 0.45 -7.61 31.29
C ALA A 24 0.31 -6.10 31.10
N GLN A 25 1.06 -5.57 30.15
CA GLN A 25 1.02 -4.15 29.86
C GLN A 25 -0.43 -3.83 29.50
N ARG A 26 -1.07 -2.94 30.26
CA ARG A 26 -2.48 -2.61 30.07
C ARG A 26 -2.63 -2.01 28.68
N VAL A 27 -3.19 -2.77 27.74
CA VAL A 27 -3.46 -2.32 26.39
C VAL A 27 -4.44 -1.15 26.47
N VAL A 28 -3.99 0.04 26.08
CA VAL A 28 -4.80 1.26 26.06
C VAL A 28 -5.56 1.30 24.74
N ARG A 29 -6.87 1.56 24.79
CA ARG A 29 -7.71 1.66 23.59
C ARG A 29 -7.20 2.78 22.67
N LEU A 30 -7.10 2.52 21.36
CA LEU A 30 -6.68 3.50 20.35
C LEU A 30 -7.82 4.46 20.01
N ASP A 31 -7.48 5.69 19.60
CA ASP A 31 -8.41 6.60 18.91
C ASP A 31 -8.44 6.22 17.42
N VAL A 32 -9.41 5.39 17.04
CA VAL A 32 -9.55 4.83 15.69
C VAL A 32 -10.44 5.74 14.84
N PRO A 33 -10.03 6.08 13.61
CA PRO A 33 -8.84 5.60 12.88
C PRO A 33 -7.57 6.44 13.06
N ARG A 34 -7.58 7.49 13.88
CA ARG A 34 -6.50 8.48 13.97
C ARG A 34 -5.14 7.87 14.33
N ASP A 35 -5.12 6.97 15.30
CA ASP A 35 -3.87 6.42 15.85
C ASP A 35 -3.43 5.13 15.16
N LEU A 36 -4.15 4.67 14.12
CA LEU A 36 -3.87 3.41 13.46
C LEU A 36 -2.50 3.40 12.78
N LYS A 37 -1.76 2.30 13.00
CA LYS A 37 -0.51 1.93 12.33
C LYS A 37 -0.60 0.44 12.04
N VAL A 38 -1.27 0.09 10.93
CA VAL A 38 -1.69 -1.26 10.62
C VAL A 38 -0.75 -1.90 9.61
N VAL A 39 -0.43 -3.17 9.83
CA VAL A 39 0.20 -4.03 8.83
C VAL A 39 -0.62 -5.32 8.71
N SER A 40 -0.96 -5.71 7.49
CA SER A 40 -1.59 -7.00 7.19
C SER A 40 -0.57 -8.12 7.35
N TYR A 41 -1.01 -9.25 7.92
CA TYR A 41 -0.11 -10.32 8.27
C TYR A 41 -0.64 -11.70 7.88
N PHE A 42 0.25 -12.44 7.24
CA PHE A 42 0.26 -13.89 7.11
C PHE A 42 1.71 -14.37 7.24
N PRO A 43 1.97 -15.57 7.78
CA PRO A 43 3.29 -16.18 7.68
C PRO A 43 3.72 -16.35 6.22
N ALA A 44 4.98 -16.11 5.90
CA ALA A 44 5.52 -16.24 4.54
C ALA A 44 5.23 -17.60 3.85
N ASN A 45 5.01 -18.66 4.64
CA ASN A 45 4.71 -20.02 4.16
C ASN A 45 3.24 -20.44 4.38
N ALA A 46 2.36 -19.54 4.77
CA ALA A 46 0.95 -19.85 5.07
C ALA A 46 0.05 -18.61 4.91
N GLY A 47 -0.24 -18.23 3.66
CA GLY A 47 -1.09 -17.06 3.35
C GLY A 47 -2.57 -17.32 3.59
N TRP A 48 -3.35 -16.30 3.79
CA TRP A 48 -4.81 -16.30 3.98
C TRP A 48 -5.31 -17.42 4.89
N THR A 49 -6.10 -18.37 4.35
CA THR A 49 -6.64 -19.52 5.09
C THR A 49 -5.57 -20.45 5.63
N GLU A 50 -4.44 -20.56 4.96
CA GLU A 50 -3.35 -21.46 5.38
C GLU A 50 -2.76 -21.04 6.73
N MET A 51 -2.77 -19.77 7.08
CA MET A 51 -2.39 -19.32 8.42
C MET A 51 -3.20 -20.02 9.52
N TRP A 52 -4.48 -20.29 9.27
CA TRP A 52 -5.37 -20.89 10.26
C TRP A 52 -5.35 -22.43 10.22
N THR A 53 -5.09 -23.05 9.06
CA THR A 53 -5.00 -24.51 8.90
C THR A 53 -3.62 -25.04 9.28
N ASN A 54 -2.58 -24.35 8.88
CA ASN A 54 -1.18 -24.63 9.21
C ASN A 54 -0.73 -23.70 10.37
N TRP A 55 -1.30 -23.94 11.57
CA TRP A 55 -1.08 -23.09 12.72
C TRP A 55 0.33 -23.23 13.30
N GLN A 56 1.11 -22.15 13.29
CA GLN A 56 2.51 -22.08 13.69
C GLN A 56 2.72 -20.99 14.77
N PRO A 57 2.33 -21.20 16.03
CA PRO A 57 2.31 -20.16 17.04
C PRO A 57 3.68 -19.51 17.31
N ASP A 58 4.77 -20.28 17.31
CA ASP A 58 6.11 -19.76 17.57
C ASP A 58 6.59 -18.85 16.43
N ARG A 59 6.25 -19.18 15.18
CA ARG A 59 6.51 -18.32 14.03
C ARG A 59 5.67 -17.06 14.07
N ILE A 60 4.38 -17.20 14.36
CA ILE A 60 3.46 -16.06 14.49
C ILE A 60 3.97 -15.11 15.58
N ASP A 61 4.42 -15.62 16.71
CA ASP A 61 4.98 -14.81 17.81
C ASP A 61 6.21 -14.02 17.34
N ALA A 62 7.17 -14.69 16.66
CA ALA A 62 8.37 -14.05 16.12
C ALA A 62 8.02 -12.97 15.08
N ASP A 63 7.07 -13.23 14.18
CA ASP A 63 6.63 -12.32 13.14
C ASP A 63 5.91 -11.09 13.74
N LEU A 64 5.09 -11.28 14.78
CA LEU A 64 4.47 -10.18 15.53
C LEU A 64 5.52 -9.31 16.24
N GLY A 65 6.62 -9.91 16.72
CA GLY A 65 7.78 -9.18 17.24
C GLY A 65 8.45 -8.31 16.17
N ARG A 66 8.59 -8.81 14.92
CA ARG A 66 9.09 -8.01 13.79
C ARG A 66 8.13 -6.85 13.46
N LEU A 67 6.83 -7.12 13.46
CA LEU A 67 5.80 -6.12 13.23
C LEU A 67 5.84 -5.01 14.28
N ALA A 68 5.96 -5.35 15.56
CA ALA A 68 6.14 -4.38 16.64
C ALA A 68 7.44 -3.55 16.48
N SER A 69 8.51 -4.14 15.93
CA SER A 69 9.77 -3.43 15.67
C SER A 69 9.67 -2.35 14.57
N LEU A 70 8.63 -2.43 13.73
CA LEU A 70 8.26 -1.36 12.78
C LEU A 70 7.52 -0.20 13.46
N HIS A 71 7.25 -0.30 14.77
CA HIS A 71 6.36 0.59 15.51
C HIS A 71 4.90 0.59 15.01
N ALA A 72 4.49 -0.50 14.37
CA ALA A 72 3.07 -0.77 14.19
C ALA A 72 2.40 -0.92 15.57
N ASN A 73 1.11 -0.60 15.65
CA ASN A 73 0.32 -0.80 16.85
C ASN A 73 -0.88 -1.73 16.63
N THR A 74 -1.10 -2.14 15.40
CA THR A 74 -2.23 -3.00 15.02
C THR A 74 -1.83 -3.98 13.93
N VAL A 75 -2.19 -5.23 14.10
CA VAL A 75 -2.08 -6.29 13.09
C VAL A 75 -3.45 -6.64 12.54
N ARG A 76 -3.58 -6.78 11.21
CA ARG A 76 -4.81 -7.22 10.56
C ARG A 76 -4.85 -8.73 10.44
N ALA A 77 -5.95 -9.34 10.88
CA ALA A 77 -6.26 -10.76 10.75
C ALA A 77 -7.53 -10.96 9.90
N ILE A 78 -7.44 -11.74 8.84
CA ILE A 78 -8.56 -12.05 7.94
C ILE A 78 -9.21 -13.37 8.35
N ILE A 79 -10.55 -13.36 8.43
CA ILE A 79 -11.36 -14.46 8.92
C ILE A 79 -12.44 -14.81 7.91
N GLU A 80 -12.35 -16.03 7.38
CA GLU A 80 -13.29 -16.58 6.42
C GLU A 80 -14.34 -17.43 7.11
N PRO A 81 -15.65 -17.15 6.98
CA PRO A 81 -16.70 -17.94 7.62
C PRO A 81 -16.71 -19.41 7.22
N ASP A 82 -16.41 -19.72 5.95
CA ASP A 82 -16.44 -21.10 5.47
C ASP A 82 -15.36 -21.97 6.13
N LEU A 83 -14.19 -21.40 6.41
CA LEU A 83 -13.14 -22.07 7.17
C LEU A 83 -13.46 -22.11 8.67
N PHE A 84 -13.87 -20.96 9.23
CA PHE A 84 -14.16 -20.85 10.67
C PHE A 84 -15.40 -21.57 11.11
N GLY A 85 -16.09 -22.29 10.21
CA GLY A 85 -17.35 -22.97 10.47
C GLY A 85 -18.53 -21.98 10.42
N TYR A 86 -19.48 -22.23 9.54
CA TYR A 86 -20.66 -21.42 9.37
C TYR A 86 -21.91 -22.30 9.35
N PRO A 87 -22.97 -21.94 10.07
CA PRO A 87 -23.22 -20.69 10.78
C PRO A 87 -22.76 -20.67 12.25
N HIS A 88 -21.98 -21.67 12.70
CA HIS A 88 -21.44 -21.73 14.06
C HIS A 88 -19.92 -21.84 14.00
N PRO A 89 -19.17 -20.94 14.65
CA PRO A 89 -17.72 -20.98 14.63
C PRO A 89 -17.16 -22.29 15.20
N ALA A 90 -16.28 -22.95 14.43
CA ALA A 90 -15.61 -24.16 14.88
C ALA A 90 -14.66 -23.85 16.05
N ALA A 91 -14.75 -24.64 17.12
CA ALA A 91 -14.02 -24.42 18.37
C ALA A 91 -12.50 -24.32 18.17
N LEU A 92 -11.95 -25.09 17.23
CA LEU A 92 -10.53 -25.08 16.87
C LEU A 92 -10.08 -23.70 16.39
N TYR A 93 -10.75 -23.15 15.38
CA TYR A 93 -10.35 -21.86 14.79
C TYR A 93 -10.67 -20.68 15.72
N ALA A 94 -11.77 -20.74 16.44
CA ALA A 94 -12.07 -19.79 17.51
C ALA A 94 -10.98 -19.79 18.61
N SER A 95 -10.41 -20.96 18.95
CA SER A 95 -9.29 -21.07 19.87
C SER A 95 -8.00 -20.47 19.29
N ARG A 96 -7.66 -20.75 18.01
CA ARG A 96 -6.51 -20.16 17.33
C ARG A 96 -6.61 -18.65 17.24
N LEU A 97 -7.81 -18.10 16.99
CA LEU A 97 -8.03 -16.65 16.99
C LEU A 97 -7.78 -16.05 18.38
N ARG A 98 -8.26 -16.69 19.48
CA ARG A 98 -7.94 -16.23 20.84
C ARG A 98 -6.45 -16.24 21.14
N GLN A 99 -5.72 -17.28 20.69
CA GLN A 99 -4.27 -17.35 20.81
C GLN A 99 -3.58 -16.24 20.02
N PHE A 100 -4.02 -15.99 18.79
CA PHE A 100 -3.50 -14.89 17.96
C PHE A 100 -3.64 -13.53 18.64
N VAL A 101 -4.83 -13.23 19.18
CA VAL A 101 -5.09 -11.98 19.91
C VAL A 101 -4.21 -11.88 21.17
N ALA A 102 -3.96 -12.99 21.85
CA ALA A 102 -3.08 -13.02 23.02
C ALA A 102 -1.61 -12.80 22.64
N LEU A 103 -1.13 -13.43 21.56
CA LEU A 103 0.23 -13.23 21.03
C LEU A 103 0.41 -11.77 20.58
N ALA A 104 -0.52 -11.21 19.82
CA ALA A 104 -0.46 -9.80 19.42
C ALA A 104 -0.35 -8.86 20.62
N ALA A 105 -1.19 -9.07 21.65
CA ALA A 105 -1.18 -8.28 22.86
C ALA A 105 0.13 -8.41 23.65
N ALA A 106 0.80 -9.57 23.62
CA ALA A 106 2.11 -9.75 24.27
C ALA A 106 3.20 -8.86 23.64
N HIS A 107 3.07 -8.50 22.35
CA HIS A 107 3.92 -7.55 21.65
C HIS A 107 3.39 -6.10 21.67
N GLY A 108 2.35 -5.80 22.48
CA GLY A 108 1.74 -4.47 22.53
C GLY A 108 0.90 -4.10 21.32
N LEU A 109 0.51 -5.08 20.50
CA LEU A 109 -0.28 -4.89 19.29
C LEU A 109 -1.77 -5.09 19.57
N HIS A 110 -2.60 -4.28 18.96
CA HIS A 110 -4.04 -4.51 18.82
C HIS A 110 -4.31 -5.37 17.57
N VAL A 111 -5.53 -5.88 17.47
CA VAL A 111 -5.96 -6.67 16.31
C VAL A 111 -7.11 -5.98 15.60
N GLN A 112 -6.97 -5.78 14.29
CA GLN A 112 -8.06 -5.56 13.35
C GLN A 112 -8.63 -6.92 12.97
N LEU A 113 -9.91 -7.14 13.21
CA LEU A 113 -10.60 -8.35 12.74
C LEU A 113 -11.34 -8.05 11.44
N THR A 114 -10.90 -8.63 10.34
CA THR A 114 -11.59 -8.58 9.05
C THR A 114 -12.49 -9.81 8.92
N LEU A 115 -13.80 -9.60 8.99
CA LEU A 115 -14.80 -10.66 8.95
C LEU A 115 -15.32 -10.87 7.53
N PHE A 116 -16.02 -12.01 7.32
CA PHE A 116 -16.74 -12.33 6.09
C PHE A 116 -15.92 -12.16 4.81
N ASP A 117 -14.61 -12.36 4.86
CA ASP A 117 -13.81 -12.39 3.64
C ASP A 117 -14.23 -13.59 2.79
N TRP A 118 -14.20 -13.40 1.45
CA TRP A 118 -14.67 -14.36 0.44
C TRP A 118 -16.08 -14.92 0.69
N TRP A 119 -16.93 -14.17 1.39
CA TRP A 119 -18.31 -14.52 1.72
C TRP A 119 -19.29 -14.01 0.68
N TYR A 120 -20.24 -14.87 0.24
CA TYR A 120 -21.15 -14.56 -0.86
C TYR A 120 -22.62 -14.93 -0.60
N ARG A 121 -22.98 -15.46 0.59
CA ARG A 121 -24.36 -15.86 0.95
C ARG A 121 -25.14 -14.69 1.53
N TRP A 122 -25.27 -13.61 0.76
CA TRP A 122 -25.84 -12.32 1.20
C TRP A 122 -27.27 -12.40 1.70
N GLU A 123 -28.05 -13.42 1.29
CA GLU A 123 -29.45 -13.60 1.69
C GLU A 123 -29.58 -14.29 3.05
N ASP A 124 -28.55 -14.98 3.54
CA ASP A 124 -28.54 -15.66 4.84
C ASP A 124 -28.16 -14.70 5.97
N LEU A 125 -29.10 -13.81 6.31
CA LEU A 125 -28.92 -12.87 7.43
C LEU A 125 -28.97 -13.56 8.79
N ALA A 126 -29.73 -14.65 8.92
CA ALA A 126 -29.83 -15.38 10.19
C ALA A 126 -28.51 -16.07 10.55
N GLY A 127 -27.95 -16.83 9.61
CA GLY A 127 -26.66 -17.48 9.78
C GLY A 127 -25.54 -16.45 9.98
N SER A 128 -25.52 -15.36 9.17
CA SER A 128 -24.52 -14.28 9.32
C SER A 128 -24.54 -13.66 10.73
N ARG A 129 -25.71 -13.40 11.28
CA ARG A 129 -25.86 -12.86 12.65
C ARG A 129 -25.44 -13.87 13.72
N THR A 130 -25.81 -15.14 13.57
CA THR A 130 -25.42 -16.19 14.50
C THR A 130 -23.91 -16.33 14.53
N TRP A 131 -23.30 -16.47 13.37
CA TRP A 131 -21.85 -16.61 13.25
C TRP A 131 -21.10 -15.41 13.83
N ALA A 132 -21.47 -14.18 13.47
CA ALA A 132 -20.81 -12.99 13.97
C ALA A 132 -20.97 -12.83 15.48
N ARG A 133 -22.16 -13.13 16.05
CA ARG A 133 -22.40 -13.05 17.48
C ARG A 133 -21.52 -14.04 18.25
N GLU A 134 -21.48 -15.30 17.81
CA GLU A 134 -20.73 -16.34 18.50
C GLU A 134 -19.22 -16.13 18.41
N LEU A 135 -18.72 -15.72 17.22
CA LEU A 135 -17.31 -15.43 17.00
C LEU A 135 -16.83 -14.25 17.83
N LEU A 136 -17.65 -13.19 17.90
CA LEU A 136 -17.27 -11.93 18.56
C LEU A 136 -17.57 -11.89 20.07
N ALA A 137 -18.35 -12.84 20.60
CA ALA A 137 -18.70 -12.87 22.01
C ALA A 137 -17.50 -12.75 22.99
N PRO A 138 -16.33 -13.38 22.72
CA PRO A 138 -15.16 -13.23 23.58
C PRO A 138 -14.49 -11.85 23.54
N TYR A 139 -14.87 -10.97 22.60
CA TYR A 139 -14.21 -9.71 22.30
C TYR A 139 -15.11 -8.48 22.58
N VAL A 140 -16.23 -8.67 23.25
CA VAL A 140 -17.09 -7.56 23.69
C VAL A 140 -16.31 -6.65 24.61
N ASP A 141 -16.21 -5.37 24.24
CA ASP A 141 -15.42 -4.34 24.95
C ASP A 141 -13.95 -4.70 25.22
N ASP A 142 -13.39 -5.65 24.46
CA ASP A 142 -11.99 -6.06 24.59
C ASP A 142 -11.07 -4.97 23.99
N PRO A 143 -10.21 -4.32 24.80
CA PRO A 143 -9.33 -3.26 24.31
C PRO A 143 -8.23 -3.75 23.37
N ARG A 144 -7.99 -5.08 23.26
CA ARG A 144 -7.05 -5.67 22.33
C ARG A 144 -7.54 -5.65 20.89
N ILE A 145 -8.87 -5.50 20.68
CA ILE A 145 -9.45 -5.34 19.35
C ILE A 145 -9.50 -3.84 19.03
N ALA A 146 -8.70 -3.42 18.04
CA ALA A 146 -8.69 -2.04 17.59
C ALA A 146 -10.03 -1.67 16.94
N PHE A 147 -10.48 -2.49 16.00
CA PHE A 147 -11.75 -2.34 15.30
C PHE A 147 -12.12 -3.64 14.55
N VAL A 148 -13.36 -3.67 14.05
CA VAL A 148 -13.86 -4.78 13.24
C VAL A 148 -14.23 -4.27 11.85
N GLU A 149 -13.65 -4.84 10.83
CA GLU A 149 -14.05 -4.71 9.44
C GLU A 149 -15.07 -5.82 9.13
N VAL A 150 -16.33 -5.41 8.88
CA VAL A 150 -17.42 -6.39 8.67
C VAL A 150 -17.23 -7.20 7.40
N ARG A 151 -16.68 -6.60 6.35
CA ARG A 151 -16.46 -7.25 5.07
C ARG A 151 -15.33 -6.57 4.28
N ASN A 152 -14.39 -7.37 3.81
CA ASN A 152 -13.33 -6.95 2.92
C ASN A 152 -13.87 -6.59 1.53
N GLU A 153 -13.44 -5.46 0.97
CA GLU A 153 -13.57 -5.05 -0.44
C GLU A 153 -14.97 -5.19 -1.05
N VAL A 154 -15.94 -4.54 -0.45
CA VAL A 154 -17.32 -4.66 -0.89
C VAL A 154 -17.58 -4.05 -2.27
N LEU A 155 -18.28 -4.80 -3.10
CA LEU A 155 -18.93 -4.28 -4.30
C LEU A 155 -20.32 -3.77 -3.94
N PRO A 156 -20.70 -2.50 -4.24
CA PRO A 156 -22.00 -1.94 -3.87
C PRO A 156 -23.14 -2.46 -4.74
N LYS A 157 -23.30 -3.81 -4.83
CA LYS A 157 -24.45 -4.50 -5.45
C LYS A 157 -25.64 -4.44 -4.51
N PRO A 158 -26.90 -4.48 -5.02
CA PRO A 158 -28.10 -4.36 -4.18
C PRO A 158 -28.18 -5.35 -3.01
N GLN A 159 -27.87 -6.64 -3.24
CA GLN A 159 -27.87 -7.67 -2.20
C GLN A 159 -26.79 -7.43 -1.14
N VAL A 160 -25.58 -7.04 -1.54
CA VAL A 160 -24.49 -6.71 -0.64
C VAL A 160 -24.85 -5.53 0.26
N VAL A 161 -25.41 -4.47 -0.34
CA VAL A 161 -25.84 -3.28 0.41
C VAL A 161 -26.97 -3.61 1.38
N ARG A 162 -27.96 -4.44 1.02
CA ARG A 162 -29.00 -4.89 1.96
C ARG A 162 -28.38 -5.63 3.15
N TRP A 163 -27.46 -6.54 2.87
CA TRP A 163 -26.73 -7.29 3.92
C TRP A 163 -25.94 -6.35 4.84
N LEU A 164 -25.12 -5.43 4.29
CA LEU A 164 -24.36 -4.46 5.05
C LEU A 164 -25.21 -3.56 5.94
N ARG A 165 -26.35 -3.08 5.44
CA ARG A 165 -27.28 -2.24 6.20
C ARG A 165 -27.85 -2.96 7.43
N THR A 166 -27.84 -4.29 7.41
CA THR A 166 -28.23 -5.14 8.54
C THR A 166 -27.02 -5.47 9.42
N MET A 167 -25.90 -5.87 8.81
CA MET A 167 -24.78 -6.41 9.57
C MET A 167 -23.92 -5.35 10.24
N VAL A 168 -23.74 -4.16 9.64
CA VAL A 168 -22.94 -3.08 10.29
C VAL A 168 -23.52 -2.68 11.65
N PRO A 169 -24.80 -2.31 11.78
CA PRO A 169 -25.37 -1.99 13.10
C PRO A 169 -25.46 -3.22 14.02
N PHE A 170 -25.65 -4.43 13.47
CA PHE A 170 -25.69 -5.64 14.24
C PHE A 170 -24.34 -5.95 14.91
N VAL A 171 -23.25 -5.93 14.15
CA VAL A 171 -21.88 -6.17 14.66
C VAL A 171 -21.50 -5.11 15.71
N ARG A 172 -21.82 -3.83 15.44
CA ARG A 172 -21.61 -2.75 16.42
C ARG A 172 -22.35 -3.03 17.73
N GLY A 173 -23.60 -3.51 17.65
CA GLY A 173 -24.38 -3.87 18.83
C GLY A 173 -23.81 -5.07 19.59
N VAL A 174 -23.30 -6.07 18.88
CA VAL A 174 -22.62 -7.24 19.51
C VAL A 174 -21.38 -6.82 20.28
N LEU A 175 -20.62 -5.85 19.77
CA LEU A 175 -19.37 -5.36 20.37
C LEU A 175 -19.57 -4.34 21.51
N GLY A 176 -20.81 -4.08 21.94
CA GLY A 176 -21.10 -3.15 23.03
C GLY A 176 -20.95 -1.67 22.67
N GLY A 177 -20.64 -1.33 21.42
CA GLY A 177 -20.50 0.05 20.92
C GLY A 177 -19.16 0.71 21.23
N GLY A 178 -18.29 0.10 22.00
CA GLY A 178 -16.96 0.63 22.34
C GLY A 178 -15.88 0.31 21.30
N THR A 179 -16.08 -0.70 20.46
CA THR A 179 -15.16 -1.10 19.39
C THR A 179 -15.69 -0.59 18.05
N PRO A 180 -14.92 0.23 17.30
CA PRO A 180 -15.34 0.77 16.00
C PRO A 180 -15.57 -0.32 14.96
N VAL A 181 -16.49 -0.04 14.01
CA VAL A 181 -16.87 -0.96 12.94
C VAL A 181 -16.73 -0.27 11.59
N THR A 182 -16.09 -0.94 10.64
CA THR A 182 -15.90 -0.45 9.27
C THR A 182 -16.26 -1.48 8.20
N VAL A 183 -16.19 -1.07 6.94
CA VAL A 183 -16.20 -1.89 5.74
C VAL A 183 -15.25 -1.27 4.72
N SER A 184 -14.57 -2.08 3.93
CA SER A 184 -13.64 -1.56 2.92
C SER A 184 -14.22 -1.59 1.50
N VAL A 185 -13.64 -0.75 0.66
CA VAL A 185 -13.85 -0.73 -0.80
C VAL A 185 -12.51 -0.69 -1.52
N ALA A 186 -12.43 -1.38 -2.66
CA ALA A 186 -11.23 -1.45 -3.50
C ALA A 186 -11.56 -1.36 -4.99
N GLY A 187 -10.54 -1.53 -5.85
CA GLY A 187 -10.62 -1.67 -7.30
C GLY A 187 -10.11 -0.45 -8.03
N ARG A 188 -10.32 -0.38 -9.35
CA ARG A 188 -9.72 0.66 -10.22
C ARG A 188 -10.06 2.12 -9.85
N ASP A 189 -11.18 2.35 -9.18
CA ASP A 189 -11.60 3.67 -8.68
C ASP A 189 -12.33 3.49 -7.35
N PRO A 190 -11.57 3.30 -6.24
CA PRO A 190 -12.14 3.10 -4.92
C PRO A 190 -12.98 4.29 -4.45
N ALA A 191 -12.59 5.52 -4.79
CA ALA A 191 -13.32 6.73 -4.42
C ALA A 191 -14.73 6.78 -5.04
N ALA A 192 -14.86 6.45 -6.33
CA ALA A 192 -16.19 6.37 -6.97
C ALA A 192 -17.02 5.21 -6.41
N ARG A 193 -16.37 4.10 -6.04
CA ARG A 193 -17.02 2.96 -5.39
C ARG A 193 -17.52 3.35 -4.01
N LEU A 194 -16.71 4.04 -3.21
CA LEU A 194 -17.09 4.58 -1.91
C LEU A 194 -18.29 5.53 -2.04
N ALA A 195 -18.23 6.50 -2.95
CA ALA A 195 -19.34 7.43 -3.19
C ALA A 195 -20.66 6.72 -3.51
N ARG A 196 -20.61 5.62 -4.28
CA ARG A 196 -21.77 4.79 -4.60
C ARG A 196 -22.27 4.03 -3.37
N LEU A 197 -21.37 3.49 -2.57
CA LEU A 197 -21.70 2.77 -1.34
C LEU A 197 -22.35 3.70 -0.32
N VAL A 198 -21.76 4.86 -0.05
CA VAL A 198 -22.29 5.88 0.87
C VAL A 198 -23.76 6.24 0.51
N ARG A 199 -24.02 6.55 -0.76
CA ARG A 199 -25.40 6.85 -1.22
C ARG A 199 -26.37 5.68 -1.01
N ARG A 200 -25.93 4.45 -1.25
CA ARG A 200 -26.79 3.25 -1.15
C ARG A 200 -27.01 2.78 0.28
N MET A 201 -26.12 3.10 1.21
CA MET A 201 -26.27 2.76 2.62
C MET A 201 -27.40 3.54 3.32
N ARG A 202 -27.93 4.61 2.71
CA ARG A 202 -29.13 5.33 3.18
C ARG A 202 -29.07 5.73 4.66
N GLY A 203 -27.97 6.34 5.08
CA GLY A 203 -27.78 6.81 6.45
C GLY A 203 -27.24 5.78 7.44
N ILE A 204 -27.22 4.50 7.10
CA ILE A 204 -26.44 3.51 7.89
C ILE A 204 -24.96 3.77 7.60
N ARG A 205 -24.19 4.07 8.64
CA ARG A 205 -22.77 4.47 8.50
C ARG A 205 -21.90 3.55 9.36
N PRO A 206 -20.75 3.10 8.85
CA PRO A 206 -19.68 2.61 9.69
C PRO A 206 -19.10 3.78 10.52
N ASP A 207 -18.25 3.50 11.49
CA ASP A 207 -17.61 4.54 12.29
C ASP A 207 -16.57 5.33 11.48
N PHE A 208 -15.97 4.66 10.51
CA PHE A 208 -15.14 5.25 9.45
C PHE A 208 -15.24 4.40 8.18
N TRP A 209 -14.85 4.97 7.03
CA TRP A 209 -14.77 4.25 5.76
C TRP A 209 -13.35 3.80 5.51
N ASP A 210 -13.20 2.55 5.10
CA ASP A 210 -11.92 1.97 4.73
C ASP A 210 -11.79 1.91 3.20
N VAL A 211 -10.66 2.35 2.68
CA VAL A 211 -10.37 2.39 1.24
C VAL A 211 -9.07 1.64 0.98
N HIS A 212 -9.12 0.65 0.10
CA HIS A 212 -7.94 -0.03 -0.39
C HIS A 212 -7.52 0.61 -1.72
N GLU A 213 -6.31 1.15 -1.77
CA GLU A 213 -5.83 1.90 -2.92
C GLU A 213 -4.50 1.32 -3.43
N PHE A 214 -4.53 0.65 -4.56
CA PHE A 214 -3.38 0.03 -5.21
C PHE A 214 -3.13 0.56 -6.62
N GLY A 215 -4.02 1.41 -7.14
CA GLY A 215 -4.07 1.75 -8.55
C GLY A 215 -3.30 3.00 -8.94
N GLY A 216 -2.77 3.00 -10.14
CA GLY A 216 -2.31 4.18 -10.84
C GLY A 216 -0.96 4.75 -10.41
N GLY A 217 -0.22 4.06 -9.56
CA GLY A 217 1.01 4.56 -8.97
C GLY A 217 0.77 5.47 -7.76
N ALA A 218 1.76 5.58 -6.89
CA ALA A 218 1.67 6.38 -5.67
C ALA A 218 1.43 7.87 -5.96
N GLU A 219 1.87 8.35 -7.10
CA GLU A 219 1.73 9.74 -7.55
C GLU A 219 0.27 10.15 -7.79
N LEU A 220 -0.60 9.19 -8.08
CA LEU A 220 -2.04 9.44 -8.32
C LEU A 220 -2.87 9.31 -7.05
N MET A 221 -2.29 8.80 -5.98
CA MET A 221 -3.01 8.48 -4.76
C MET A 221 -3.58 9.73 -4.08
N ASP A 222 -2.87 10.85 -4.10
CA ASP A 222 -3.33 12.12 -3.52
C ASP A 222 -4.68 12.55 -4.11
N HIS A 223 -4.85 12.46 -5.43
CA HIS A 223 -6.12 12.77 -6.09
C HIS A 223 -7.23 11.76 -5.75
N ALA A 224 -6.93 10.47 -5.71
CA ALA A 224 -7.88 9.44 -5.32
C ALA A 224 -8.36 9.64 -3.87
N LEU A 225 -7.44 9.95 -2.97
CA LEU A 225 -7.76 10.20 -1.56
C LEU A 225 -8.59 11.48 -1.35
N GLU A 226 -8.30 12.60 -2.03
CA GLU A 226 -9.14 13.80 -2.00
C GLU A 226 -10.59 13.49 -2.42
N ARG A 227 -10.78 12.65 -3.46
CA ARG A 227 -12.10 12.24 -3.93
C ARG A 227 -12.81 11.32 -2.91
N ALA A 228 -12.07 10.42 -2.27
CA ALA A 228 -12.63 9.54 -1.24
C ALA A 228 -13.11 10.36 -0.03
N VAL A 229 -12.30 11.29 0.46
CA VAL A 229 -12.67 12.22 1.55
C VAL A 229 -13.91 13.03 1.17
N ALA A 230 -13.95 13.59 -0.05
CA ALA A 230 -15.09 14.37 -0.51
C ALA A 230 -16.39 13.55 -0.66
N ALA A 231 -16.29 12.26 -0.89
CA ALA A 231 -17.42 11.35 -1.03
C ALA A 231 -17.99 10.89 0.31
N ALA A 232 -17.20 10.89 1.36
CA ALA A 232 -17.52 10.34 2.66
C ALA A 232 -18.22 11.37 3.57
N THR A 233 -19.01 10.86 4.51
CA THR A 233 -19.69 11.65 5.55
C THR A 233 -19.20 11.32 6.97
N THR A 234 -18.30 10.35 7.08
CA THR A 234 -17.57 9.93 8.28
C THR A 234 -16.08 9.90 7.92
N PRO A 235 -15.15 9.80 8.88
CA PRO A 235 -13.73 9.71 8.57
C PRO A 235 -13.42 8.65 7.51
N VAL A 236 -12.37 8.88 6.73
CA VAL A 236 -11.82 7.93 5.75
C VAL A 236 -10.44 7.50 6.23
N TRP A 237 -10.10 6.27 5.99
CA TRP A 237 -8.78 5.71 6.21
C TRP A 237 -8.36 4.86 5.00
N VAL A 238 -7.07 4.80 4.72
CA VAL A 238 -6.50 3.89 3.72
C VAL A 238 -6.02 2.66 4.47
N GLY A 239 -6.86 1.61 4.50
CA GLY A 239 -6.61 0.42 5.30
C GLY A 239 -5.73 -0.61 4.62
N GLU A 240 -5.58 -0.49 3.31
CA GLU A 240 -4.75 -1.41 2.56
C GLU A 240 -4.15 -0.72 1.34
N THR A 241 -2.82 -0.72 1.27
CA THR A 241 -2.05 -0.30 0.11
C THR A 241 -0.68 -1.00 0.11
N GLY A 242 -0.10 -1.15 -1.06
CA GLY A 242 1.18 -1.80 -1.24
C GLY A 242 1.66 -1.72 -2.68
N TYR A 243 2.90 -2.08 -2.91
CA TYR A 243 3.51 -2.17 -4.22
C TYR A 243 4.37 -3.44 -4.29
N PRO A 244 4.16 -4.32 -5.28
CA PRO A 244 4.94 -5.56 -5.38
C PRO A 244 6.35 -5.27 -5.92
N SER A 245 7.36 -5.76 -5.24
CA SER A 245 8.74 -5.69 -5.71
C SER A 245 9.05 -6.83 -6.68
N THR A 246 8.47 -6.76 -7.88
CA THR A 246 8.61 -7.78 -8.92
C THR A 246 8.85 -7.15 -10.28
N THR A 247 9.62 -7.83 -11.15
CA THR A 247 9.89 -7.42 -12.53
C THR A 247 8.64 -7.45 -13.42
N ALA A 248 7.58 -8.17 -13.01
CA ALA A 248 6.32 -8.24 -13.76
C ALA A 248 5.57 -6.89 -13.82
N ASP A 249 5.85 -5.96 -12.91
CA ASP A 249 5.25 -4.62 -12.90
C ASP A 249 6.34 -3.57 -12.66
N SER A 250 7.09 -3.21 -13.71
CA SER A 250 8.08 -2.14 -13.61
C SER A 250 7.36 -0.79 -13.48
N GLY A 251 7.31 -0.22 -12.29
CA GLY A 251 6.78 1.13 -12.05
C GLY A 251 7.52 2.26 -12.77
N TYR A 252 8.52 1.93 -13.59
CA TYR A 252 9.35 2.86 -14.38
C TYR A 252 9.11 2.77 -15.89
N GLY A 253 7.90 2.34 -16.32
CA GLY A 253 7.48 2.52 -17.71
C GLY A 253 8.23 1.69 -18.73
N GLY A 254 8.37 0.38 -18.52
CA GLY A 254 8.84 -0.53 -19.56
C GLY A 254 10.35 -0.77 -19.58
N VAL A 255 11.10 -0.22 -18.63
CA VAL A 255 12.51 -0.59 -18.44
C VAL A 255 12.55 -1.69 -17.38
N PRO A 256 13.04 -2.92 -17.68
CA PRO A 256 13.24 -3.96 -16.69
C PRO A 256 14.22 -3.51 -15.61
N LEU A 257 13.84 -3.72 -14.34
CA LEU A 257 14.65 -3.33 -13.19
C LEU A 257 15.24 -4.56 -12.50
N THR A 258 16.41 -4.39 -11.89
CA THR A 258 16.99 -5.41 -10.99
C THR A 258 16.13 -5.58 -9.74
N ASP A 259 16.23 -6.71 -9.02
CA ASP A 259 15.49 -6.96 -7.79
C ASP A 259 15.68 -5.81 -6.78
N SER A 260 16.91 -5.31 -6.63
CA SER A 260 17.20 -4.19 -5.72
C SER A 260 16.51 -2.89 -6.15
N ALA A 261 16.38 -2.65 -7.45
CA ALA A 261 15.65 -1.48 -7.97
C ALA A 261 14.14 -1.64 -7.79
N GLN A 262 13.58 -2.84 -7.93
CA GLN A 262 12.18 -3.14 -7.64
C GLN A 262 11.85 -2.91 -6.15
N GLU A 263 12.72 -3.34 -5.25
CA GLU A 263 12.56 -3.07 -3.81
C GLU A 263 12.69 -1.57 -3.48
N ALA A 264 13.56 -0.84 -4.19
CA ALA A 264 13.64 0.62 -4.06
C ALA A 264 12.36 1.30 -4.56
N ALA A 265 11.76 0.82 -5.66
CA ALA A 265 10.48 1.29 -6.17
C ALA A 265 9.34 1.03 -5.17
N GLN A 266 9.31 -0.12 -4.50
CA GLN A 266 8.38 -0.41 -3.42
C GLN A 266 8.54 0.61 -2.26
N ALA A 267 9.76 0.87 -1.84
CA ALA A 267 10.05 1.84 -0.78
C ALA A 267 9.59 3.25 -1.16
N HIS A 268 9.88 3.67 -2.40
CA HIS A 268 9.42 4.95 -2.94
C HIS A 268 7.89 5.05 -2.97
N PHE A 269 7.20 4.00 -3.45
CA PHE A 269 5.74 3.96 -3.46
C PHE A 269 5.17 4.17 -2.05
N LEU A 270 5.66 3.44 -1.05
CA LEU A 270 5.13 3.54 0.32
C LEU A 270 5.44 4.90 0.97
N ALA A 271 6.60 5.50 0.66
CA ALA A 271 6.90 6.86 1.10
C ALA A 271 5.91 7.87 0.51
N THR A 272 5.62 7.76 -0.79
CA THR A 272 4.71 8.63 -1.52
C THR A 272 3.27 8.45 -1.05
N ALA A 273 2.80 7.20 -0.90
CA ALA A 273 1.47 6.89 -0.40
C ALA A 273 1.25 7.42 1.03
N SER A 274 2.25 7.25 1.90
CA SER A 274 2.22 7.80 3.26
C SER A 274 2.12 9.33 3.26
N TRP A 275 2.89 9.99 2.37
CA TRP A 275 2.83 11.43 2.21
C TRP A 275 1.47 11.89 1.68
N ALA A 276 0.92 11.22 0.66
CA ALA A 276 -0.37 11.57 0.10
C ALA A 276 -1.51 11.47 1.14
N ALA A 277 -1.52 10.42 1.94
CA ALA A 277 -2.48 10.27 3.04
C ALA A 277 -2.34 11.40 4.06
N HIS A 278 -1.11 11.72 4.48
CA HIS A 278 -0.83 12.81 5.41
C HIS A 278 -1.27 14.17 4.84
N ALA A 279 -0.96 14.46 3.57
CA ALA A 279 -1.36 15.69 2.88
C ALA A 279 -2.89 15.83 2.74
N ALA A 280 -3.60 14.72 2.61
CA ALA A 280 -5.06 14.66 2.62
C ALA A 280 -5.67 14.73 4.03
N GLY A 281 -4.87 14.86 5.07
CA GLY A 281 -5.31 14.89 6.47
C GLY A 281 -5.81 13.55 6.99
N LEU A 282 -5.37 12.43 6.37
CA LEU A 282 -5.73 11.08 6.74
C LEU A 282 -4.72 10.49 7.76
N PRO A 283 -5.15 9.49 8.54
CA PRO A 283 -4.27 8.71 9.40
C PRO A 283 -3.18 7.95 8.60
N PRO A 284 -2.15 7.41 9.27
CA PRO A 284 -1.17 6.55 8.62
C PRO A 284 -1.85 5.42 7.84
N ILE A 285 -1.31 5.10 6.66
CA ILE A 285 -1.83 4.04 5.78
C ILE A 285 -1.65 2.65 6.39
N GLY A 286 -2.58 1.75 6.12
CA GLY A 286 -2.43 0.31 6.35
C GLY A 286 -1.58 -0.33 5.25
N ILE A 287 -0.65 -1.18 5.63
CA ILE A 287 0.35 -1.77 4.74
C ILE A 287 -0.06 -3.20 4.36
N TRP A 288 -0.08 -3.48 3.09
CA TRP A 288 -0.14 -4.82 2.52
C TRP A 288 1.24 -5.17 1.93
N ALA A 289 2.05 -6.09 2.54
CA ALA A 289 1.86 -6.85 3.77
C ALA A 289 3.20 -6.96 4.53
N LEU A 290 3.26 -7.75 5.63
CA LEU A 290 4.51 -7.90 6.41
C LEU A 290 5.57 -8.67 5.63
N ASP A 291 5.23 -9.87 5.12
CA ASP A 291 6.18 -10.79 4.48
C ASP A 291 5.83 -11.04 3.01
N ASP A 292 6.85 -11.26 2.19
CA ASP A 292 6.68 -11.95 0.92
C ASP A 292 6.19 -13.38 1.15
N LEU A 293 5.46 -13.92 0.19
CA LEU A 293 4.91 -15.28 0.28
C LEU A 293 5.68 -16.24 -0.63
N VAL A 294 5.89 -17.47 -0.15
CA VAL A 294 6.31 -18.56 -1.04
C VAL A 294 5.11 -19.00 -1.90
N PRO A 295 5.31 -19.43 -3.16
CA PRO A 295 4.19 -19.79 -4.04
C PRO A 295 3.22 -20.83 -3.43
N ALA A 296 3.73 -21.79 -2.67
CA ALA A 296 2.93 -22.81 -2.00
C ALA A 296 2.08 -22.29 -0.83
N ALA A 297 2.31 -21.04 -0.38
CA ALA A 297 1.55 -20.42 0.70
C ALA A 297 0.24 -19.77 0.22
N VAL A 298 0.02 -19.69 -1.09
CA VAL A 298 -1.17 -19.05 -1.68
C VAL A 298 -2.25 -20.13 -1.87
N PRO A 299 -3.42 -20.01 -1.22
CA PRO A 299 -4.50 -20.96 -1.39
C PRO A 299 -5.02 -21.01 -2.84
N ASP A 300 -5.42 -22.18 -3.34
CA ASP A 300 -5.96 -22.36 -4.71
C ASP A 300 -7.16 -21.44 -5.03
N ARG A 301 -7.88 -20.99 -4.01
CA ARG A 301 -9.01 -20.03 -4.14
C ARG A 301 -8.58 -18.58 -4.27
N SER A 302 -7.34 -18.29 -3.99
CA SER A 302 -6.82 -16.94 -4.14
C SER A 302 -6.85 -16.58 -5.63
N VAL A 303 -7.36 -15.40 -5.95
CA VAL A 303 -7.24 -14.82 -7.32
C VAL A 303 -5.78 -14.47 -7.65
N THR A 304 -4.86 -14.76 -6.77
CA THR A 304 -3.54 -14.22 -6.62
C THR A 304 -2.45 -15.28 -6.79
N THR A 305 -2.65 -16.23 -7.69
CA THR A 305 -1.54 -17.04 -8.24
C THR A 305 -0.60 -16.21 -9.10
N LEU A 306 -0.86 -14.88 -9.22
CA LEU A 306 -0.03 -13.96 -9.97
C LEU A 306 1.20 -13.59 -9.15
N ASP A 307 2.35 -13.59 -9.80
CA ASP A 307 3.65 -13.23 -9.25
C ASP A 307 3.65 -11.97 -8.36
N PRO A 308 2.97 -10.86 -8.72
CA PRO A 308 2.91 -9.67 -7.86
C PRO A 308 2.48 -9.93 -6.42
N GLU A 309 1.52 -10.83 -6.18
CA GLU A 309 1.01 -11.11 -4.82
C GLU A 309 2.04 -11.74 -3.89
N LEU A 310 3.05 -12.37 -4.45
CA LEU A 310 4.13 -12.99 -3.70
C LEU A 310 5.13 -11.96 -3.15
N HIS A 311 5.12 -10.72 -3.64
CA HIS A 311 6.20 -9.74 -3.48
C HIS A 311 5.79 -8.42 -2.80
N PHE A 312 4.63 -8.35 -2.14
CA PHE A 312 4.18 -7.17 -1.40
C PHE A 312 4.87 -6.99 -0.03
N GLY A 313 5.59 -8.00 0.46
CA GLY A 313 6.17 -7.99 1.79
C GLY A 313 7.15 -6.84 2.04
N LEU A 314 7.16 -6.34 3.27
CA LEU A 314 8.24 -5.48 3.80
C LEU A 314 9.50 -6.29 4.11
N TYR A 315 9.34 -7.59 4.29
CA TYR A 315 10.41 -8.55 4.49
C TYR A 315 10.33 -9.64 3.43
N ARG A 316 11.49 -10.14 3.01
CA ARG A 316 11.60 -11.29 2.11
C ARG A 316 11.17 -12.57 2.83
N THR A 317 10.96 -13.64 2.10
CA THR A 317 10.54 -14.96 2.64
C THR A 317 11.51 -15.54 3.67
N ASP A 318 12.78 -15.14 3.65
CA ASP A 318 13.81 -15.51 4.62
C ASP A 318 13.82 -14.62 5.88
N GLY A 319 12.92 -13.63 5.96
CA GLY A 319 12.81 -12.68 7.06
C GLY A 319 13.77 -11.49 7.00
N THR A 320 14.58 -11.35 5.94
CA THR A 320 15.43 -10.17 5.75
C THR A 320 14.61 -8.96 5.31
N ALA A 321 14.94 -7.79 5.85
CA ALA A 321 14.20 -6.56 5.57
C ALA A 321 14.48 -6.02 4.16
N LYS A 322 13.45 -5.57 3.46
CA LYS A 322 13.57 -4.73 2.28
C LYS A 322 13.69 -3.24 2.68
N PRO A 323 14.17 -2.35 1.79
CA PRO A 323 14.23 -0.91 2.05
C PRO A 323 12.89 -0.31 2.50
N ALA A 324 11.77 -0.83 2.02
CA ALA A 324 10.41 -0.44 2.38
C ALA A 324 10.11 -0.56 3.89
N ALA A 325 10.69 -1.53 4.59
CA ALA A 325 10.54 -1.68 6.04
C ALA A 325 11.07 -0.45 6.81
N ALA A 326 12.20 0.12 6.37
CA ALA A 326 12.76 1.33 6.97
C ALA A 326 11.87 2.56 6.74
N VAL A 327 11.25 2.66 5.56
CA VAL A 327 10.30 3.73 5.21
C VAL A 327 9.06 3.65 6.11
N VAL A 328 8.44 2.49 6.23
CA VAL A 328 7.26 2.28 7.08
C VAL A 328 7.58 2.56 8.54
N ARG A 329 8.70 2.04 9.04
CA ARG A 329 9.17 2.33 10.41
C ARG A 329 9.35 3.83 10.64
N ALA A 330 9.93 4.56 9.70
CA ALA A 330 10.09 6.01 9.79
C ALA A 330 8.74 6.73 9.83
N ALA A 331 7.81 6.37 8.95
CA ALA A 331 6.46 6.94 8.92
C ALA A 331 5.70 6.70 10.23
N PHE A 332 5.83 5.51 10.83
CA PHE A 332 5.16 5.16 12.08
C PHE A 332 5.79 5.78 13.34
N THR A 333 7.05 6.26 13.27
CA THR A 333 7.76 6.84 14.42
C THR A 333 7.89 8.34 14.36
N ARG A 334 8.35 8.85 13.24
CA ARG A 334 8.75 10.27 13.07
C ARG A 334 7.76 11.08 12.27
N GLY A 335 6.72 10.43 11.75
CA GLY A 335 5.82 11.02 10.78
C GLY A 335 6.40 10.99 9.37
N VAL A 336 5.66 11.58 8.44
CA VAL A 336 5.96 11.51 7.01
C VAL A 336 6.79 12.74 6.61
N ALA A 337 7.93 12.50 5.94
CA ALA A 337 8.73 13.58 5.38
C ALA A 337 7.98 14.27 4.21
N PRO A 338 8.15 15.59 4.03
CA PRO A 338 7.68 16.24 2.83
C PRO A 338 8.25 15.56 1.59
N ARG A 339 7.41 15.31 0.58
CA ARG A 339 7.85 14.73 -0.67
C ARG A 339 8.49 15.81 -1.55
N SER A 340 9.66 15.53 -2.09
CA SER A 340 10.23 16.15 -3.29
C SER A 340 10.24 15.10 -4.40
N PHE A 341 9.99 15.47 -5.64
CA PHE A 341 10.24 14.57 -6.75
C PHE A 341 11.67 14.74 -7.28
N ASN A 342 12.20 13.71 -7.94
CA ASN A 342 13.57 13.67 -8.47
C ASN A 342 13.73 14.56 -9.71
N GLY A 343 13.42 15.84 -9.59
CA GLY A 343 13.51 16.81 -10.69
C GLY A 343 14.94 17.23 -11.01
N GLY A 344 15.86 17.08 -10.06
CA GLY A 344 17.29 17.30 -10.26
C GLY A 344 18.06 16.03 -10.67
N PHE A 345 17.38 14.90 -10.81
CA PHE A 345 17.96 13.60 -11.19
C PHE A 345 19.10 13.12 -10.26
N GLU A 346 19.06 13.51 -9.01
CA GLU A 346 20.09 13.17 -8.00
C GLU A 346 19.94 11.73 -7.47
N GLN A 347 18.87 11.03 -7.86
CA GLN A 347 18.59 9.66 -7.46
C GLN A 347 18.49 8.77 -8.68
N ALA A 348 19.24 7.68 -8.69
CA ALA A 348 19.24 6.68 -9.73
C ALA A 348 18.86 5.31 -9.18
N VAL A 349 18.35 4.46 -10.06
CA VAL A 349 18.16 3.02 -9.86
C VAL A 349 18.93 2.27 -10.94
N THR A 350 19.23 1.00 -10.69
CA THR A 350 19.95 0.17 -11.66
C THR A 350 18.96 -0.66 -12.47
N ASP A 351 19.01 -0.57 -13.78
CA ASP A 351 18.26 -1.43 -14.68
C ASP A 351 18.89 -2.84 -14.82
N GLU A 352 18.21 -3.76 -15.49
CA GLU A 352 18.71 -5.13 -15.71
C GLU A 352 20.01 -5.19 -16.53
N SER A 353 20.33 -4.17 -17.29
CA SER A 353 21.61 -4.08 -18.02
C SER A 353 22.78 -3.64 -17.12
N GLY A 354 22.50 -3.24 -15.88
CA GLY A 354 23.45 -2.66 -14.95
C GLY A 354 23.64 -1.15 -15.12
N ALA A 355 22.86 -0.49 -15.99
CA ALA A 355 22.93 0.95 -16.18
C ALA A 355 22.19 1.70 -15.06
N ALA A 356 22.78 2.81 -14.59
CA ALA A 356 22.10 3.75 -13.73
C ALA A 356 21.10 4.57 -14.56
N VAL A 357 19.82 4.57 -14.14
CA VAL A 357 18.73 5.30 -14.80
C VAL A 357 18.01 6.19 -13.78
N PRO A 358 17.39 7.32 -14.22
CA PRO A 358 16.71 8.24 -13.32
C PRO A 358 15.60 7.57 -12.50
N ALA A 359 15.70 7.58 -11.18
CA ALA A 359 14.64 7.10 -10.30
C ALA A 359 13.39 8.00 -10.41
N GLU A 360 12.22 7.44 -10.17
CA GLU A 360 10.89 8.12 -10.16
C GLU A 360 10.36 8.54 -11.54
N TRP A 361 11.13 8.41 -12.60
CA TRP A 361 10.73 8.75 -13.95
C TRP A 361 10.40 7.51 -14.78
N SER A 362 9.21 7.49 -15.37
CA SER A 362 8.85 6.48 -16.37
C SER A 362 9.57 6.76 -17.69
N MET A 363 10.20 5.74 -18.25
CA MET A 363 10.99 5.81 -19.48
C MET A 363 10.23 5.20 -20.65
N ASN A 364 9.99 5.97 -21.72
CA ASN A 364 9.13 5.55 -22.82
C ASN A 364 9.80 5.81 -24.18
N GLY A 365 9.61 4.87 -25.10
CA GLY A 365 10.11 4.99 -26.48
C GLY A 365 11.37 4.18 -26.76
N ASN A 366 11.81 4.19 -28.04
CA ASN A 366 12.98 3.45 -28.50
C ASN A 366 14.26 4.27 -28.26
N ALA A 367 14.76 4.25 -27.00
CA ALA A 367 15.89 5.04 -26.56
C ALA A 367 16.66 4.35 -25.43
N SER A 368 17.91 4.75 -25.25
CA SER A 368 18.65 4.51 -24.00
C SER A 368 18.45 5.68 -23.07
N PHE A 369 18.23 5.36 -21.79
CA PHE A 369 18.11 6.32 -20.70
C PHE A 369 19.25 6.09 -19.71
N ALA A 370 19.83 7.15 -19.19
CA ALA A 370 20.90 7.05 -18.21
C ALA A 370 20.87 8.21 -17.22
N ASP A 371 21.29 7.94 -16.01
CA ASP A 371 21.72 8.94 -15.05
C ASP A 371 23.17 9.33 -15.39
N ASP A 372 23.41 10.58 -15.74
CA ASP A 372 24.70 11.06 -16.27
C ASP A 372 25.32 12.11 -15.33
N SER A 373 26.43 11.75 -14.71
CA SER A 373 27.22 12.67 -13.87
C SER A 373 28.22 13.52 -14.65
N GLY A 374 28.41 13.23 -15.92
CA GLY A 374 29.37 13.94 -16.80
C GLY A 374 28.87 15.28 -17.33
N THR A 375 27.59 15.34 -17.72
CA THR A 375 26.94 16.54 -18.27
C THR A 375 25.73 16.88 -17.39
N ARG A 376 25.81 17.94 -16.62
CA ARG A 376 24.76 18.37 -15.68
C ARG A 376 24.63 19.88 -15.63
N HIS A 377 23.43 20.37 -15.37
CA HIS A 377 23.18 21.79 -15.16
C HIS A 377 23.43 22.19 -13.70
N ASP A 378 22.95 21.37 -12.76
CA ASP A 378 23.09 21.57 -11.30
C ASP A 378 23.29 20.22 -10.60
N GLY A 379 23.65 20.21 -9.32
CA GLY A 379 23.78 19.00 -8.53
C GLY A 379 24.87 18.03 -9.01
N ALA A 380 24.62 16.73 -8.85
CA ALA A 380 25.59 15.65 -9.13
C ALA A 380 25.32 14.92 -10.45
N ALA A 381 24.06 14.95 -10.95
CA ALA A 381 23.68 14.20 -12.14
C ALA A 381 22.59 14.90 -12.98
N SER A 382 22.34 14.38 -14.16
CA SER A 382 21.22 14.76 -15.05
C SER A 382 20.64 13.53 -15.75
N ALA A 383 19.46 13.64 -16.32
CA ALA A 383 18.88 12.58 -17.13
C ALA A 383 19.30 12.67 -18.59
N LYS A 384 19.98 11.64 -19.10
CA LYS A 384 20.39 11.51 -20.49
C LYS A 384 19.44 10.61 -21.26
N VAL A 385 19.00 11.11 -22.42
CA VAL A 385 18.14 10.37 -23.36
C VAL A 385 18.86 10.31 -24.72
N THR A 386 19.01 9.10 -25.27
CA THR A 386 19.61 8.88 -26.59
C THR A 386 18.69 7.99 -27.41
N LEU A 387 18.04 8.53 -28.44
CA LEU A 387 17.19 7.75 -29.35
C LEU A 387 18.04 6.74 -30.13
N HIS A 388 17.55 5.51 -30.28
CA HIS A 388 18.18 4.51 -31.14
C HIS A 388 17.97 4.82 -32.65
N ASP A 389 16.83 5.48 -32.94
CA ASP A 389 16.56 6.02 -34.29
C ASP A 389 15.80 7.35 -34.15
N ALA A 390 15.77 8.15 -35.25
CA ALA A 390 15.10 9.45 -35.24
C ALA A 390 13.61 9.38 -35.63
N ALA A 391 13.06 8.19 -35.88
CA ALA A 391 11.70 8.03 -36.42
C ALA A 391 10.61 8.21 -35.38
N GLY A 392 10.86 7.82 -34.10
CA GLY A 392 9.93 7.94 -33.01
C GLY A 392 10.42 8.89 -31.93
N PRO A 393 9.49 9.38 -31.06
CA PRO A 393 9.87 10.10 -29.86
C PRO A 393 10.24 9.15 -28.71
N ALA A 394 11.02 9.66 -27.76
CA ALA A 394 11.13 9.06 -26.42
C ALA A 394 10.86 10.12 -25.36
N SER A 395 10.48 9.71 -24.17
CA SER A 395 10.21 10.61 -23.05
C SER A 395 10.55 10.03 -21.71
N LEU A 396 10.89 10.94 -20.79
CA LEU A 396 10.85 10.73 -19.36
C LEU A 396 9.55 11.34 -18.83
N SER A 397 8.75 10.58 -18.12
CA SER A 397 7.44 11.01 -17.65
C SER A 397 7.32 10.89 -16.13
N VAL A 398 6.68 11.87 -15.47
CA VAL A 398 6.42 11.86 -14.03
C VAL A 398 5.09 12.53 -13.70
N VAL A 399 4.40 12.04 -12.68
CA VAL A 399 3.31 12.79 -12.04
C VAL A 399 3.90 13.49 -10.81
N PRO A 400 3.99 14.84 -10.82
CA PRO A 400 4.65 15.56 -9.75
C PRO A 400 3.83 15.50 -8.45
N PRO A 401 4.45 15.68 -7.28
CA PRO A 401 3.73 15.90 -6.03
C PRO A 401 2.77 17.07 -6.17
N ASN A 402 1.58 16.96 -5.57
CA ASN A 402 0.50 17.94 -5.74
C ASN A 402 0.05 18.12 -7.21
N GLY A 403 0.27 17.09 -8.05
CA GLY A 403 -0.16 17.09 -9.44
C GLY A 403 -1.67 17.05 -9.65
N ALA A 404 -2.46 16.79 -8.60
CA ALA A 404 -3.93 16.86 -8.64
C ALA A 404 -4.41 18.27 -8.99
N VAL A 405 -5.36 18.37 -9.94
CA VAL A 405 -5.85 19.65 -10.44
C VAL A 405 -7.37 19.68 -10.57
N ARG A 406 -7.92 20.90 -10.56
CA ARG A 406 -9.32 21.19 -10.90
C ARG A 406 -9.37 22.12 -12.12
N PHE A 407 -10.51 22.16 -12.79
CA PHE A 407 -10.71 23.10 -13.90
C PHE A 407 -10.22 24.51 -13.57
N GLY A 408 -9.37 25.06 -14.41
CA GLY A 408 -8.81 26.41 -14.25
C GLY A 408 -7.56 26.49 -13.38
N THR A 409 -7.15 25.43 -12.69
CA THR A 409 -5.87 25.41 -11.94
C THR A 409 -4.72 25.80 -12.87
N ALA A 410 -3.97 26.82 -12.51
CA ALA A 410 -2.77 27.22 -13.25
C ALA A 410 -1.59 26.35 -12.80
N VAL A 411 -0.77 25.92 -13.75
CA VAL A 411 0.48 25.19 -13.47
C VAL A 411 1.62 25.83 -14.26
N ALA A 412 2.82 25.78 -13.72
CA ALA A 412 4.06 26.13 -14.38
C ALA A 412 5.09 25.02 -14.22
N VAL A 413 5.71 24.62 -15.31
CA VAL A 413 6.79 23.63 -15.36
C VAL A 413 8.01 24.25 -16.01
N HIS A 414 9.17 24.08 -15.40
CA HIS A 414 10.45 24.48 -15.93
C HIS A 414 11.39 23.27 -15.92
N ALA A 415 12.28 23.19 -16.91
CA ALA A 415 13.38 22.23 -16.95
C ALA A 415 14.55 22.87 -17.69
N TRP A 416 15.77 22.50 -17.34
CA TRP A 416 16.92 22.79 -18.18
C TRP A 416 17.18 21.63 -19.12
N ALA A 417 17.56 21.92 -20.35
CA ALA A 417 17.89 20.93 -21.34
C ALA A 417 19.12 21.35 -22.16
N GLU A 418 19.92 20.34 -22.53
CA GLU A 418 21.05 20.48 -23.44
C GLU A 418 21.01 19.37 -24.49
N ARG A 419 21.45 19.66 -25.70
CA ARG A 419 21.62 18.71 -26.80
C ARG A 419 23.05 18.76 -27.30
N ALA A 420 23.69 17.60 -27.43
CA ALA A 420 25.09 17.52 -27.83
C ALA A 420 25.37 18.10 -29.23
N ALA A 421 24.51 17.78 -30.21
CA ALA A 421 24.73 18.19 -31.61
C ALA A 421 23.47 17.98 -32.47
N GLY A 422 23.50 18.46 -33.69
CA GLY A 422 22.56 18.12 -34.76
C GLY A 422 21.21 18.79 -34.69
N ALA A 423 20.31 18.34 -35.57
CA ALA A 423 18.90 18.74 -35.59
C ALA A 423 18.05 17.88 -34.64
N GLY A 424 16.79 18.21 -34.46
CA GLY A 424 15.84 17.52 -33.62
C GLY A 424 15.28 18.45 -32.55
N ALA A 425 14.36 17.92 -31.73
CA ALA A 425 13.66 18.71 -30.72
C ALA A 425 13.71 18.04 -29.37
N ALA A 426 13.92 18.86 -28.33
CA ALA A 426 13.68 18.51 -26.93
C ALA A 426 12.74 19.55 -26.34
N PHE A 427 11.72 19.15 -25.59
CA PHE A 427 10.71 20.06 -25.04
C PHE A 427 9.97 19.41 -23.88
N ILE A 428 9.30 20.23 -23.06
CA ILE A 428 8.38 19.80 -22.00
C ILE A 428 6.98 19.65 -22.59
N VAL A 429 6.25 18.61 -22.19
CA VAL A 429 4.80 18.52 -22.35
C VAL A 429 4.15 18.42 -20.99
N VAL A 430 3.18 19.28 -20.73
CA VAL A 430 2.23 19.15 -19.63
C VAL A 430 1.01 18.42 -20.18
N GLU A 431 0.82 17.18 -19.79
CA GLU A 431 -0.37 16.41 -20.13
C GLU A 431 -1.43 16.55 -19.03
N TRP A 432 -2.63 16.85 -19.46
CA TRP A 432 -3.81 16.87 -18.61
C TRP A 432 -4.49 15.52 -18.67
N ARG A 433 -4.56 14.83 -17.55
CA ARG A 433 -5.13 13.49 -17.46
C ARG A 433 -6.44 13.49 -16.68
N SER A 434 -7.38 12.63 -17.07
CA SER A 434 -8.60 12.38 -16.30
C SER A 434 -8.29 11.45 -15.11
N ASP A 435 -9.29 11.28 -14.24
CA ASP A 435 -9.30 10.32 -13.14
C ASP A 435 -9.21 8.83 -13.56
N HIS A 436 -9.28 8.57 -14.86
CA HIS A 436 -9.09 7.24 -15.46
C HIS A 436 -7.86 7.19 -16.38
N ASP A 437 -6.87 8.03 -16.10
CA ASP A 437 -5.61 8.16 -16.86
C ASP A 437 -5.78 8.39 -18.37
N ARG A 438 -6.89 8.99 -18.80
CA ARG A 438 -7.09 9.35 -20.20
C ARG A 438 -6.51 10.73 -20.48
N LEU A 439 -5.73 10.85 -21.54
CA LEU A 439 -5.28 12.14 -22.04
C LEU A 439 -6.49 13.02 -22.42
N ILE A 440 -6.58 14.20 -21.81
CA ILE A 440 -7.58 15.21 -22.10
C ILE A 440 -7.04 16.27 -23.05
N ALA A 441 -5.83 16.74 -22.79
CA ALA A 441 -5.13 17.75 -23.58
C ALA A 441 -3.63 17.76 -23.24
N GLY A 442 -2.83 18.41 -24.06
CA GLY A 442 -1.41 18.66 -23.79
C GLY A 442 -1.03 20.10 -24.11
N ASN A 443 -0.11 20.65 -23.34
CA ASN A 443 0.54 21.94 -23.61
C ASN A 443 2.05 21.73 -23.66
N ALA A 444 2.69 22.13 -24.74
CA ALA A 444 4.13 21.98 -24.91
C ALA A 444 4.87 23.29 -24.76
N SER A 445 6.10 23.23 -24.25
CA SER A 445 7.03 24.36 -24.33
C SER A 445 7.51 24.56 -25.78
N PRO A 446 8.07 25.74 -26.12
CA PRO A 446 8.93 25.85 -27.31
C PRO A 446 10.03 24.78 -27.23
N PRO A 447 10.46 24.23 -28.39
CA PRO A 447 11.54 23.25 -28.38
C PRO A 447 12.89 23.92 -28.11
N LEU A 448 13.83 23.13 -27.59
CA LEU A 448 15.22 23.51 -27.43
C LEU A 448 15.80 24.03 -28.77
N SER A 449 16.31 25.24 -28.78
CA SER A 449 16.87 25.88 -29.96
C SER A 449 18.40 25.82 -30.02
N ALA A 450 19.07 25.74 -28.86
CA ALA A 450 20.52 25.71 -28.74
C ALA A 450 21.10 24.30 -28.81
N THR A 451 22.39 24.19 -29.18
CA THR A 451 23.21 22.98 -29.10
C THR A 451 24.48 23.27 -28.32
N GLY A 452 24.91 22.32 -27.47
CA GLY A 452 26.13 22.44 -26.68
C GLY A 452 26.05 23.48 -25.57
N ALA A 453 24.82 23.84 -25.15
CA ALA A 453 24.60 24.74 -24.03
C ALA A 453 23.23 24.46 -23.37
N TRP A 454 23.18 24.55 -22.06
CA TRP A 454 21.97 24.45 -21.28
C TRP A 454 21.02 25.62 -21.59
N GLN A 455 19.77 25.28 -21.87
CA GLN A 455 18.68 26.25 -22.11
C GLN A 455 17.50 25.88 -21.22
N GLN A 456 16.90 26.89 -20.57
CA GLN A 456 15.68 26.68 -19.83
C GLN A 456 14.47 26.56 -20.75
N LEU A 457 13.75 25.46 -20.60
CA LEU A 457 12.43 25.22 -21.21
C LEU A 457 11.36 25.60 -20.18
N SER A 458 10.25 26.15 -20.64
CA SER A 458 9.15 26.56 -19.75
C SER A 458 7.80 26.37 -20.41
N VAL A 459 6.82 25.90 -19.62
CA VAL A 459 5.43 25.85 -20.04
C VAL A 459 4.53 26.31 -18.88
N THR A 460 3.63 27.22 -19.15
CA THR A 460 2.57 27.63 -18.21
C THR A 460 1.23 27.38 -18.87
N ALA A 461 0.33 26.70 -18.17
CA ALA A 461 -0.95 26.33 -18.72
C ALA A 461 -2.04 26.25 -17.62
N ARG A 462 -3.30 26.17 -18.05
CA ARG A 462 -4.44 26.00 -17.16
C ARG A 462 -5.18 24.71 -17.43
N ALA A 463 -5.54 24.01 -16.35
CA ALA A 463 -6.24 22.73 -16.42
C ALA A 463 -7.59 22.87 -17.16
N PRO A 464 -7.81 22.09 -18.23
CA PRO A 464 -9.07 22.05 -18.94
C PRO A 464 -10.15 21.34 -18.13
N ARG A 465 -11.42 21.41 -18.59
CA ARG A 465 -12.51 20.64 -18.00
C ARG A 465 -12.19 19.14 -18.05
N ARG A 466 -12.52 18.42 -17.00
CA ARG A 466 -12.29 16.97 -16.79
C ARG A 466 -10.83 16.57 -16.52
N ALA A 467 -9.88 17.50 -16.50
CA ALA A 467 -8.57 17.20 -15.98
C ALA A 467 -8.65 16.94 -14.48
N ALA A 468 -8.01 15.87 -14.03
CA ALA A 468 -7.93 15.45 -12.65
C ALA A 468 -6.51 15.61 -12.11
N TYR A 469 -5.51 15.41 -12.96
CA TYR A 469 -4.11 15.54 -12.60
C TYR A 469 -3.22 15.91 -13.81
N VAL A 470 -1.98 16.25 -13.50
CA VAL A 470 -0.92 16.61 -14.46
C VAL A 470 0.11 15.48 -14.54
N ARG A 471 0.52 15.13 -15.74
CA ARG A 471 1.77 14.40 -16.02
C ARG A 471 2.73 15.35 -16.76
N ILE A 472 3.99 15.32 -16.39
CA ILE A 472 5.08 16.04 -17.05
C ILE A 472 5.84 15.05 -17.92
N ASP A 473 5.99 15.35 -19.19
CA ASP A 473 6.81 14.57 -20.11
C ASP A 473 7.98 15.44 -20.63
N LEU A 474 9.20 14.95 -20.51
CA LEU A 474 10.40 15.50 -21.13
C LEU A 474 10.64 14.72 -22.41
N VAL A 475 10.36 15.33 -23.54
CA VAL A 475 10.26 14.65 -24.84
C VAL A 475 11.48 14.95 -25.70
N VAL A 476 12.04 13.89 -26.33
CA VAL A 476 13.09 13.98 -27.36
C VAL A 476 12.56 13.36 -28.64
N ARG A 477 12.78 14.03 -29.80
CA ARG A 477 12.43 13.50 -31.12
C ARG A 477 13.34 14.01 -32.23
N GLY A 478 13.48 13.22 -33.29
CA GLY A 478 14.15 13.64 -34.53
C GLY A 478 15.66 13.80 -34.41
N THR A 479 16.30 13.21 -33.40
CA THR A 479 17.78 13.22 -33.25
C THR A 479 18.24 11.95 -32.54
N THR A 480 19.36 11.40 -32.97
CA THR A 480 20.10 10.36 -32.25
C THR A 480 21.26 10.92 -31.42
N ALA A 481 21.47 12.24 -31.45
CA ALA A 481 22.41 12.88 -30.57
C ALA A 481 21.85 12.87 -29.11
N PRO A 482 22.70 12.68 -28.10
CA PRO A 482 22.26 12.73 -26.71
C PRO A 482 21.60 14.06 -26.33
N VAL A 483 20.57 13.98 -25.55
CA VAL A 483 19.87 15.11 -24.91
C VAL A 483 19.88 14.88 -23.40
N TRP A 484 20.22 15.91 -22.65
CA TRP A 484 20.18 15.91 -21.20
C TRP A 484 19.05 16.82 -20.70
N PHE A 485 18.40 16.40 -19.61
CA PHE A 485 17.44 17.22 -18.86
C PHE A 485 17.87 17.31 -17.41
N ASP A 486 17.61 18.46 -16.78
CA ASP A 486 17.99 18.70 -15.40
C ASP A 486 17.08 19.76 -14.76
N SER A 487 17.14 19.85 -13.41
CA SER A 487 16.52 20.90 -12.62
C SER A 487 15.03 21.12 -12.94
N VAL A 488 14.26 20.01 -13.10
CA VAL A 488 12.82 20.07 -13.37
C VAL A 488 12.09 20.59 -12.14
N SER A 489 11.25 21.59 -12.33
CA SER A 489 10.41 22.15 -11.26
C SER A 489 8.94 22.24 -11.68
N PHE A 490 8.06 22.01 -10.72
CA PHE A 490 6.62 22.12 -10.88
C PHE A 490 6.04 23.04 -9.84
N ARG A 491 5.13 23.91 -10.25
CA ARG A 491 4.35 24.82 -9.36
C ARG A 491 2.89 24.82 -9.79
N ARG A 492 2.01 24.78 -8.80
CA ARG A 492 0.55 24.86 -8.91
C ARG A 492 0.05 26.08 -8.21
#